data_7c26e7de2cde413fe7b2247c6b1a03de
#
_entry.id   7c26e7de2cde413fe7b2247c6b1a03de
#
_cell.length_a   1.000
_cell.length_b   1.000
_cell.length_c   1.000
_cell.angle_alpha   90.00
_cell.angle_beta   90.00
_cell.angle_gamma   90.00
#
_symmetry.space_group_name_H-M   'P 1'
#
loop_
_entity.id
_entity.type
_entity.pdbx_description
1 polymer ?
#
loop_
_entity_poly.entity_id
_entity_poly.type
_entity_poly.pdbx_seq_one_letter_code
_entity_poly.pdbx_strand_id
1 'polypeptide(L)'
;MDEQEDTFFQKKWKALEEFYAGTGYAISLRKFVILMFFLALVGVGLTYALTLLIKVESFTRVILPLVSFFSMLSLIVGLPLYIRNSRVSKIDSALPDVLKHISSVLKAGGTIESALEEISESDYGPMSMVVATGLKHLREGKTVDDVIIEMAQGSGSKLFKRTAKIIIDSKKSGAGLSEVLEAIAGNTRDIMHIQRERVSRTTMHVSFLYITSILLVPFIFGFTIAIIKFISTGMAAANMQGNSSLGNFDILLIMFQMLLVTLSNIAAGVISEGKYDKQLVYIPFMIFIALAVYQGGWFLGQNMIKASG
;
A
#
# COMPACT_ATOMS: atom_id res chain seq x y z
N MET A 1 -2.87 -26.83 -27.04
CA MET A 1 -2.50 -26.41 -25.67
C MET A 1 -2.25 -24.90 -25.62
N ASP A 2 -1.87 -24.26 -26.73
CA ASP A 2 -1.55 -22.81 -26.77
C ASP A 2 -2.77 -21.86 -26.76
N GLU A 3 -3.91 -22.26 -27.31
CA GLU A 3 -5.15 -21.41 -27.34
C GLU A 3 -5.82 -21.21 -25.99
N GLN A 4 -5.64 -22.11 -25.03
CA GLN A 4 -6.22 -21.97 -23.67
C GLN A 4 -5.34 -21.09 -22.76
N GLU A 5 -4.03 -21.05 -22.96
CA GLU A 5 -3.12 -20.16 -22.24
C GLU A 5 -3.28 -18.70 -22.70
N ASP A 6 -3.44 -18.44 -23.99
CA ASP A 6 -3.68 -17.10 -24.51
C ASP A 6 -4.99 -16.48 -23.97
N THR A 7 -6.04 -17.28 -23.84
CA THR A 7 -7.33 -16.82 -23.26
C THR A 7 -7.21 -16.54 -21.76
N PHE A 8 -6.39 -17.29 -21.02
CA PHE A 8 -6.18 -17.09 -19.58
C PHE A 8 -5.34 -15.83 -19.30
N PHE A 9 -4.31 -15.59 -20.09
CA PHE A 9 -3.48 -14.37 -20.01
C PHE A 9 -4.28 -13.13 -20.42
N GLN A 10 -5.06 -13.18 -21.49
CA GLN A 10 -5.91 -12.07 -21.92
C GLN A 10 -7.00 -11.75 -20.90
N LYS A 11 -7.58 -12.75 -20.25
CA LYS A 11 -8.60 -12.58 -19.20
C LYS A 11 -8.01 -11.93 -17.95
N LYS A 12 -6.80 -12.35 -17.53
CA LYS A 12 -6.07 -11.71 -16.43
C LYS A 12 -5.62 -10.30 -16.79
N TRP A 13 -5.20 -10.07 -18.03
CA TRP A 13 -4.78 -8.74 -18.48
C TRP A 13 -5.95 -7.76 -18.52
N LYS A 14 -7.13 -8.17 -19.02
CA LYS A 14 -8.35 -7.36 -18.98
C LYS A 14 -8.79 -7.04 -17.55
N ALA A 15 -8.74 -8.02 -16.65
CA ALA A 15 -9.03 -7.80 -15.25
C ALA A 15 -8.05 -6.81 -14.58
N LEU A 16 -6.77 -6.82 -14.98
CA LEU A 16 -5.76 -5.84 -14.56
C LEU A 16 -6.01 -4.45 -15.18
N GLU A 17 -6.45 -4.37 -16.43
CA GLU A 17 -6.84 -3.11 -17.07
C GLU A 17 -8.08 -2.48 -16.42
N GLU A 18 -9.11 -3.25 -16.13
CA GLU A 18 -10.30 -2.81 -15.40
C GLU A 18 -9.95 -2.36 -13.98
N PHE A 19 -9.07 -3.12 -13.33
CA PHE A 19 -8.54 -2.76 -12.02
C PHE A 19 -7.77 -1.43 -12.04
N TYR A 20 -6.95 -1.23 -13.08
CA TYR A 20 -6.14 -0.03 -13.27
C TYR A 20 -7.01 1.17 -13.68
N ALA A 21 -8.03 0.96 -14.52
CA ALA A 21 -9.00 1.99 -14.87
C ALA A 21 -9.71 2.58 -13.63
N GLY A 22 -9.92 1.76 -12.60
CA GLY A 22 -10.44 2.20 -11.30
C GLY A 22 -9.54 3.16 -10.51
N THR A 23 -8.27 3.35 -10.92
CA THR A 23 -7.35 4.33 -10.29
C THR A 23 -7.61 5.77 -10.74
N GLY A 24 -8.28 5.97 -11.88
CA GLY A 24 -8.54 7.30 -12.44
C GLY A 24 -7.34 7.96 -13.15
N TYR A 25 -6.28 7.18 -13.42
CA TYR A 25 -5.10 7.69 -14.16
C TYR A 25 -5.31 7.64 -15.67
N ALA A 26 -4.87 8.70 -16.37
CA ALA A 26 -4.94 8.82 -17.83
C ALA A 26 -3.87 7.99 -18.58
N ILE A 27 -2.96 7.32 -17.87
CA ILE A 27 -1.85 6.55 -18.45
C ILE A 27 -2.33 5.11 -18.67
N SER A 28 -2.11 4.54 -19.86
CA SER A 28 -2.45 3.14 -20.12
C SER A 28 -1.58 2.18 -19.27
N LEU A 29 -2.15 1.06 -18.83
CA LEU A 29 -1.46 0.04 -18.02
C LEU A 29 -0.11 -0.37 -18.64
N ARG A 30 -0.04 -0.54 -19.97
CA ARG A 30 1.20 -0.91 -20.66
C ARG A 30 2.30 0.13 -20.47
N LYS A 31 2.00 1.42 -20.64
CA LYS A 31 2.97 2.50 -20.43
C LYS A 31 3.42 2.58 -18.97
N PHE A 32 2.53 2.35 -18.03
CA PHE A 32 2.84 2.31 -16.60
C PHE A 32 3.80 1.17 -16.27
N VAL A 33 3.53 -0.05 -16.73
CA VAL A 33 4.40 -1.23 -16.49
C VAL A 33 5.78 -1.02 -17.09
N ILE A 34 5.87 -0.49 -18.34
CA ILE A 34 7.14 -0.17 -19.00
C ILE A 34 7.91 0.88 -18.20
N LEU A 35 7.24 1.94 -17.74
CA LEU A 35 7.87 3.00 -16.94
C LEU A 35 8.43 2.44 -15.64
N MET A 36 7.66 1.60 -14.93
CA MET A 36 8.09 0.98 -13.68
C MET A 36 9.23 -0.01 -13.87
N PHE A 37 9.22 -0.77 -14.96
CA PHE A 37 10.32 -1.68 -15.31
C PHE A 37 11.61 -0.90 -15.62
N PHE A 38 11.49 0.21 -16.34
CA PHE A 38 12.62 1.12 -16.59
C PHE A 38 13.16 1.73 -15.29
N LEU A 39 12.27 2.17 -14.40
CA LEU A 39 12.65 2.69 -13.08
C LEU A 39 13.38 1.62 -12.24
N ALA A 40 12.92 0.36 -12.33
CA ALA A 40 13.57 -0.76 -11.65
C ALA A 40 14.99 -0.99 -12.18
N LEU A 41 15.21 -0.92 -13.50
CA LEU A 41 16.55 -1.02 -14.11
C LEU A 41 17.45 0.13 -13.68
N VAL A 42 16.96 1.36 -13.63
CA VAL A 42 17.70 2.52 -13.12
C VAL A 42 18.06 2.33 -11.65
N GLY A 43 17.15 1.83 -10.82
CA GLY A 43 17.42 1.51 -9.42
C GLY A 43 18.50 0.46 -9.23
N VAL A 44 18.51 -0.59 -10.07
CA VAL A 44 19.57 -1.60 -10.10
C VAL A 44 20.93 -0.98 -10.47
N GLY A 45 20.95 -0.12 -11.50
CA GLY A 45 22.18 0.58 -11.93
C GLY A 45 22.73 1.48 -10.84
N LEU A 46 21.87 2.22 -10.15
CA LEU A 46 22.22 3.10 -9.04
C LEU A 46 22.78 2.33 -7.83
N THR A 47 22.12 1.24 -7.45
CA THR A 47 22.61 0.38 -6.34
C THR A 47 23.91 -0.30 -6.70
N TYR A 48 24.09 -0.76 -7.95
CA TYR A 48 25.36 -1.35 -8.41
C TYR A 48 26.49 -0.31 -8.40
N ALA A 49 26.24 0.92 -8.89
CA ALA A 49 27.22 2.01 -8.85
C ALA A 49 27.62 2.38 -7.40
N LEU A 50 26.66 2.43 -6.48
CA LEU A 50 26.90 2.66 -5.05
C LEU A 50 27.77 1.55 -4.43
N THR A 51 27.56 0.29 -4.77
CA THR A 51 28.39 -0.82 -4.26
C THR A 51 29.82 -0.79 -4.79
N LEU A 52 30.06 -0.23 -6.00
CA LEU A 52 31.40 0.00 -6.51
C LEU A 52 32.14 1.10 -5.76
N LEU A 53 31.42 2.19 -5.42
CA LEU A 53 32.00 3.34 -4.68
C LEU A 53 32.39 2.98 -3.24
N ILE A 54 31.59 2.15 -2.56
CA ILE A 54 31.79 1.78 -1.14
C ILE A 54 32.75 0.60 -0.98
N LYS A 55 33.28 0.03 -2.06
CA LYS A 55 34.19 -1.15 -2.07
C LYS A 55 33.66 -2.34 -1.24
N VAL A 56 32.39 -2.62 -1.38
CA VAL A 56 31.72 -3.73 -0.70
C VAL A 56 32.24 -5.09 -1.22
N GLU A 57 32.23 -6.12 -0.39
CA GLU A 57 32.66 -7.47 -0.79
C GLU A 57 31.93 -7.98 -2.02
N SER A 58 32.63 -8.80 -2.84
CA SER A 58 32.16 -9.25 -4.15
C SER A 58 30.76 -9.87 -4.15
N PHE A 59 30.41 -10.56 -3.07
CA PHE A 59 29.10 -11.22 -2.92
C PHE A 59 27.95 -10.23 -2.67
N THR A 60 28.13 -9.29 -1.75
CA THR A 60 27.14 -8.23 -1.45
C THR A 60 26.92 -7.31 -2.65
N ARG A 61 27.95 -7.16 -3.50
CA ARG A 61 27.91 -6.42 -4.77
C ARG A 61 26.88 -6.96 -5.76
N VAL A 62 26.60 -8.26 -5.73
CA VAL A 62 25.62 -8.91 -6.63
C VAL A 62 24.23 -8.96 -5.97
N ILE A 63 24.16 -9.23 -4.68
CA ILE A 63 22.88 -9.38 -3.98
C ILE A 63 22.13 -8.06 -3.85
N LEU A 64 22.79 -6.96 -3.51
CA LEU A 64 22.15 -5.67 -3.33
C LEU A 64 21.36 -5.19 -4.57
N PRO A 65 21.91 -5.22 -5.80
CA PRO A 65 21.16 -4.90 -7.00
C PRO A 65 19.99 -5.85 -7.27
N LEU A 66 20.19 -7.16 -7.01
CA LEU A 66 19.14 -8.16 -7.21
C LEU A 66 17.94 -7.92 -6.26
N VAL A 67 18.22 -7.58 -5.02
CA VAL A 67 17.20 -7.20 -4.04
C VAL A 67 16.49 -5.92 -4.42
N SER A 68 17.25 -4.93 -4.88
CA SER A 68 16.71 -3.68 -5.40
C SER A 68 15.73 -3.94 -6.55
N PHE A 69 16.07 -4.86 -7.46
CA PHE A 69 15.19 -5.24 -8.56
C PHE A 69 13.86 -5.83 -8.09
N PHE A 70 13.89 -6.86 -7.24
CA PHE A 70 12.67 -7.48 -6.70
C PHE A 70 11.85 -6.50 -5.84
N SER A 71 12.53 -5.65 -5.08
CA SER A 71 11.91 -4.61 -4.27
C SER A 71 11.16 -3.59 -5.15
N MET A 72 11.77 -3.12 -6.23
CA MET A 72 11.13 -2.22 -7.18
C MET A 72 9.97 -2.87 -7.96
N LEU A 73 10.05 -4.17 -8.25
CA LEU A 73 8.93 -4.90 -8.86
C LEU A 73 7.67 -4.89 -8.00
N SER A 74 7.80 -4.85 -6.68
CA SER A 74 6.63 -4.74 -5.78
C SER A 74 5.85 -3.43 -5.96
N LEU A 75 6.49 -2.36 -6.45
CA LEU A 75 5.84 -1.08 -6.75
C LEU A 75 4.87 -1.18 -7.94
N ILE A 76 5.12 -2.07 -8.89
CA ILE A 76 4.23 -2.27 -10.05
C ILE A 76 2.82 -2.65 -9.58
N VAL A 77 2.74 -3.48 -8.55
CA VAL A 77 1.46 -3.92 -7.97
C VAL A 77 0.99 -2.96 -6.86
N GLY A 78 1.92 -2.51 -6.02
CA GLY A 78 1.62 -1.71 -4.84
C GLY A 78 1.08 -0.31 -5.17
N LEU A 79 1.67 0.36 -6.16
CA LEU A 79 1.36 1.76 -6.48
C LEU A 79 -0.10 1.95 -6.98
N PRO A 80 -0.62 1.15 -7.93
CA PRO A 80 -2.03 1.23 -8.34
C PRO A 80 -2.99 0.91 -7.19
N LEU A 81 -2.66 -0.10 -6.37
CA LEU A 81 -3.45 -0.45 -5.18
C LEU A 81 -3.51 0.69 -4.19
N TYR A 82 -2.39 1.34 -3.91
CA TYR A 82 -2.31 2.48 -3.01
C TYR A 82 -3.17 3.66 -3.49
N ILE A 83 -3.05 4.03 -4.77
CA ILE A 83 -3.79 5.15 -5.36
C ILE A 83 -5.29 4.88 -5.33
N ARG A 84 -5.71 3.68 -5.73
CA ARG A 84 -7.12 3.25 -5.68
C ARG A 84 -7.65 3.29 -4.26
N ASN A 85 -6.94 2.72 -3.31
CA ASN A 85 -7.36 2.69 -1.91
C ASN A 85 -7.38 4.09 -1.29
N SER A 86 -6.45 4.97 -1.66
CA SER A 86 -6.46 6.38 -1.25
C SER A 86 -7.70 7.11 -1.78
N ARG A 87 -8.06 6.92 -3.07
CA ARG A 87 -9.27 7.47 -3.66
C ARG A 87 -10.53 6.97 -2.94
N VAL A 88 -10.64 5.66 -2.73
CA VAL A 88 -11.78 5.05 -2.02
C VAL A 88 -11.86 5.57 -0.58
N SER A 89 -10.75 5.69 0.12
CA SER A 89 -10.71 6.23 1.48
C SER A 89 -11.21 7.68 1.56
N LYS A 90 -10.87 8.52 0.56
CA LYS A 90 -11.39 9.89 0.46
C LYS A 90 -12.89 9.91 0.19
N ILE A 91 -13.39 9.02 -0.67
CA ILE A 91 -14.84 8.85 -0.91
C ILE A 91 -15.55 8.42 0.37
N ASP A 92 -15.02 7.40 1.06
CA ASP A 92 -15.60 6.92 2.32
C ASP A 92 -15.65 8.05 3.35
N SER A 93 -14.59 8.87 3.46
CA SER A 93 -14.55 9.97 4.41
C SER A 93 -15.53 11.11 4.11
N ALA A 94 -15.83 11.35 2.85
CA ALA A 94 -16.79 12.37 2.44
C ALA A 94 -18.26 11.88 2.52
N LEU A 95 -18.47 10.55 2.50
CA LEU A 95 -19.81 9.96 2.41
C LEU A 95 -20.80 10.45 3.47
N PRO A 96 -20.46 10.50 4.79
CA PRO A 96 -21.39 10.98 5.80
C PRO A 96 -21.82 12.43 5.57
N ASP A 97 -20.90 13.29 5.16
CA ASP A 97 -21.17 14.71 4.97
C ASP A 97 -22.01 14.94 3.73
N VAL A 98 -21.77 14.19 2.65
CA VAL A 98 -22.61 14.18 1.44
C VAL A 98 -24.03 13.70 1.73
N LEU A 99 -24.19 12.60 2.47
CA LEU A 99 -25.52 12.10 2.85
C LEU A 99 -26.28 13.12 3.73
N LYS A 100 -25.59 13.77 4.66
CA LYS A 100 -26.17 14.83 5.49
C LYS A 100 -26.55 16.05 4.65
N HIS A 101 -25.74 16.43 3.66
CA HIS A 101 -26.04 17.53 2.75
C HIS A 101 -27.32 17.24 1.96
N ILE A 102 -27.43 16.05 1.35
CA ILE A 102 -28.65 15.63 0.63
C ILE A 102 -29.87 15.67 1.57
N SER A 103 -29.74 15.12 2.78
CA SER A 103 -30.82 15.15 3.78
C SER A 103 -31.26 16.60 4.09
N SER A 104 -30.31 17.52 4.25
CA SER A 104 -30.60 18.93 4.56
C SER A 104 -31.36 19.64 3.44
N VAL A 105 -30.95 19.42 2.18
CA VAL A 105 -31.63 19.99 1.01
C VAL A 105 -33.06 19.45 0.90
N LEU A 106 -33.24 18.12 1.09
CA LEU A 106 -34.57 17.51 1.06
C LEU A 106 -35.46 18.02 2.19
N LYS A 107 -34.95 18.23 3.40
CA LYS A 107 -35.69 18.82 4.52
C LYS A 107 -36.10 20.27 4.26
N ALA A 108 -35.31 21.00 3.50
CA ALA A 108 -35.64 22.36 3.07
C ALA A 108 -36.66 22.40 1.92
N GLY A 109 -37.16 21.24 1.47
CA GLY A 109 -38.11 21.15 0.36
C GLY A 109 -37.46 21.10 -1.04
N GLY A 110 -36.13 20.97 -1.11
CA GLY A 110 -35.41 20.77 -2.35
C GLY A 110 -35.58 19.36 -2.94
N THR A 111 -35.09 19.18 -4.15
CA THR A 111 -35.09 17.89 -4.84
C THR A 111 -33.77 17.15 -4.71
N ILE A 112 -33.75 15.85 -5.01
CA ILE A 112 -32.50 15.06 -5.06
C ILE A 112 -31.58 15.64 -6.15
N GLU A 113 -32.13 16.08 -7.26
CA GLU A 113 -31.36 16.67 -8.36
C GLU A 113 -30.64 17.94 -7.91
N SER A 114 -31.35 18.88 -7.22
CA SER A 114 -30.70 20.08 -6.68
C SER A 114 -29.61 19.75 -5.65
N ALA A 115 -29.84 18.77 -4.80
CA ALA A 115 -28.82 18.32 -3.84
C ALA A 115 -27.57 17.75 -4.52
N LEU A 116 -27.75 16.91 -5.57
CA LEU A 116 -26.63 16.36 -6.31
C LEU A 116 -25.88 17.45 -7.10
N GLU A 117 -26.58 18.47 -7.59
CA GLU A 117 -25.98 19.63 -8.28
C GLU A 117 -25.08 20.42 -7.33
N GLU A 118 -25.59 20.83 -6.15
CA GLU A 118 -24.83 21.52 -5.12
C GLU A 118 -23.59 20.72 -4.68
N ILE A 119 -23.69 19.39 -4.52
CA ILE A 119 -22.58 18.53 -4.13
C ILE A 119 -21.56 18.41 -5.27
N SER A 120 -22.01 18.33 -6.51
CA SER A 120 -21.11 18.22 -7.66
C SER A 120 -20.23 19.47 -7.84
N GLU A 121 -20.71 20.64 -7.42
CA GLU A 121 -19.99 21.92 -7.44
C GLU A 121 -19.17 22.16 -6.15
N SER A 122 -19.44 21.41 -5.09
CA SER A 122 -18.76 21.52 -3.81
C SER A 122 -17.46 20.71 -3.80
N ASP A 123 -16.51 21.07 -2.92
CA ASP A 123 -15.23 20.36 -2.78
C ASP A 123 -15.32 19.14 -1.81
N TYR A 124 -15.99 18.09 -2.25
CA TYR A 124 -15.96 16.77 -1.60
C TYR A 124 -14.89 15.85 -2.21
N GLY A 125 -13.92 16.40 -2.93
CA GLY A 125 -12.83 15.69 -3.57
C GLY A 125 -13.33 14.65 -4.59
N PRO A 126 -12.83 13.40 -4.57
CA PRO A 126 -13.26 12.38 -5.54
C PRO A 126 -14.76 12.06 -5.48
N MET A 127 -15.44 12.37 -4.37
CA MET A 127 -16.88 12.13 -4.23
C MET A 127 -17.70 13.08 -5.10
N SER A 128 -17.29 14.35 -5.26
CA SER A 128 -17.95 15.30 -6.16
C SER A 128 -17.97 14.78 -7.61
N MET A 129 -16.89 14.15 -8.07
CA MET A 129 -16.84 13.54 -9.41
C MET A 129 -17.81 12.36 -9.56
N VAL A 130 -17.95 11.54 -8.51
CA VAL A 130 -18.90 10.42 -8.50
C VAL A 130 -20.33 10.94 -8.57
N VAL A 131 -20.63 11.99 -7.79
CA VAL A 131 -21.94 12.63 -7.76
C VAL A 131 -22.25 13.34 -9.09
N ALA A 132 -21.29 14.04 -9.70
CA ALA A 132 -21.45 14.67 -11.00
C ALA A 132 -21.80 13.64 -12.09
N THR A 133 -21.19 12.46 -12.05
CA THR A 133 -21.53 11.35 -12.96
C THR A 133 -22.96 10.86 -12.71
N GLY A 134 -23.37 10.72 -11.46
CA GLY A 134 -24.73 10.35 -11.08
C GLY A 134 -25.76 11.39 -11.54
N LEU A 135 -25.47 12.68 -11.34
CA LEU A 135 -26.32 13.77 -11.80
C LEU A 135 -26.54 13.73 -13.32
N LYS A 136 -25.49 13.47 -14.10
CA LYS A 136 -25.61 13.29 -15.54
C LYS A 136 -26.59 12.17 -15.90
N HIS A 137 -26.45 11.00 -15.27
CA HIS A 137 -27.34 9.85 -15.50
C HIS A 137 -28.80 10.17 -15.09
N LEU A 138 -29.00 10.95 -14.02
CA LEU A 138 -30.33 11.38 -13.60
C LEU A 138 -30.96 12.29 -14.66
N ARG A 139 -30.20 13.24 -15.23
CA ARG A 139 -30.63 14.12 -16.32
C ARG A 139 -30.90 13.36 -17.65
N GLU A 140 -30.26 12.21 -17.83
CA GLU A 140 -30.53 11.27 -18.94
C GLU A 140 -31.81 10.44 -18.72
N GLY A 141 -32.53 10.63 -17.60
CA GLY A 141 -33.81 9.98 -17.30
C GLY A 141 -33.74 8.65 -16.54
N LYS A 142 -32.56 8.31 -15.98
CA LYS A 142 -32.47 7.14 -15.09
C LYS A 142 -33.19 7.39 -13.78
N THR A 143 -33.65 6.32 -13.14
CA THR A 143 -34.28 6.44 -11.82
C THR A 143 -33.25 6.81 -10.73
N VAL A 144 -33.70 7.47 -9.67
CA VAL A 144 -32.84 7.82 -8.51
C VAL A 144 -32.19 6.57 -7.92
N ASP A 145 -32.92 5.45 -7.87
CA ASP A 145 -32.43 4.21 -7.30
C ASP A 145 -31.28 3.62 -8.15
N ASP A 146 -31.42 3.64 -9.47
CA ASP A 146 -30.36 3.19 -10.39
C ASP A 146 -29.12 4.09 -10.29
N VAL A 147 -29.33 5.40 -10.22
CA VAL A 147 -28.24 6.37 -10.08
C VAL A 147 -27.45 6.16 -8.78
N ILE A 148 -28.13 5.94 -7.65
CA ILE A 148 -27.47 5.65 -6.38
C ILE A 148 -26.65 4.35 -6.47
N ILE A 149 -27.17 3.30 -7.12
CA ILE A 149 -26.45 2.03 -7.32
C ILE A 149 -25.22 2.25 -8.20
N GLU A 150 -25.37 2.96 -9.32
CA GLU A 150 -24.26 3.23 -10.24
C GLU A 150 -23.16 4.08 -9.61
N MET A 151 -23.53 5.12 -8.87
CA MET A 151 -22.57 5.93 -8.10
C MET A 151 -21.81 5.06 -7.09
N ALA A 152 -22.51 4.19 -6.36
CA ALA A 152 -21.89 3.31 -5.39
C ALA A 152 -20.97 2.27 -6.04
N GLN A 153 -21.33 1.74 -7.21
CA GLN A 153 -20.49 0.81 -7.99
C GLN A 153 -19.25 1.51 -8.55
N GLY A 154 -19.42 2.66 -9.17
CA GLY A 154 -18.34 3.47 -9.76
C GLY A 154 -17.35 4.04 -8.74
N SER A 155 -17.78 4.21 -7.49
CA SER A 155 -16.92 4.68 -6.40
C SER A 155 -15.85 3.67 -5.99
N GLY A 156 -16.07 2.36 -6.21
CA GLY A 156 -15.24 1.29 -5.68
C GLY A 156 -15.34 1.08 -4.16
N SER A 157 -16.12 1.90 -3.45
CA SER A 157 -16.31 1.85 -1.99
C SER A 157 -17.26 0.73 -1.58
N LYS A 158 -16.79 -0.14 -0.67
CA LYS A 158 -17.66 -1.17 -0.04
C LYS A 158 -18.65 -0.54 0.93
N LEU A 159 -18.24 0.54 1.60
CA LEU A 159 -19.08 1.28 2.53
C LEU A 159 -20.23 1.94 1.76
N PHE A 160 -19.93 2.66 0.69
CA PHE A 160 -20.96 3.30 -0.13
C PHE A 160 -21.93 2.28 -0.76
N LYS A 161 -21.44 1.14 -1.25
CA LYS A 161 -22.31 0.06 -1.78
C LYS A 161 -23.31 -0.46 -0.75
N ARG A 162 -22.85 -0.67 0.50
CA ARG A 162 -23.74 -1.08 1.60
C ARG A 162 -24.74 0.01 1.95
N THR A 163 -24.27 1.26 2.05
CA THR A 163 -25.11 2.44 2.34
C THR A 163 -26.19 2.63 1.26
N ALA A 164 -25.83 2.57 -0.03
CA ALA A 164 -26.75 2.68 -1.14
C ALA A 164 -27.89 1.64 -1.06
N LYS A 165 -27.55 0.39 -0.73
CA LYS A 165 -28.55 -0.68 -0.55
C LYS A 165 -29.52 -0.34 0.59
N ILE A 166 -29.02 0.12 1.74
CA ILE A 166 -29.87 0.49 2.88
C ILE A 166 -30.80 1.65 2.51
N ILE A 167 -30.31 2.67 1.79
CA ILE A 167 -31.12 3.80 1.33
C ILE A 167 -32.28 3.30 0.47
N ILE A 168 -32.04 2.45 -0.50
CA ILE A 168 -33.05 1.93 -1.43
C ILE A 168 -34.07 1.06 -0.68
N ASP A 169 -33.61 0.16 0.19
CA ASP A 169 -34.49 -0.73 0.96
C ASP A 169 -35.39 0.08 1.93
N SER A 170 -34.84 1.13 2.55
CA SER A 170 -35.60 2.01 3.45
C SER A 170 -36.64 2.86 2.70
N LYS A 171 -36.28 3.37 1.51
CA LYS A 171 -37.23 4.10 0.65
C LYS A 171 -38.43 3.21 0.24
N LYS A 172 -38.18 1.93 -0.08
CA LYS A 172 -39.24 0.97 -0.41
C LYS A 172 -40.18 0.70 0.77
N SER A 173 -39.69 0.82 1.99
CA SER A 173 -40.48 0.64 3.22
C SER A 173 -41.33 1.84 3.58
N GLY A 174 -41.34 2.92 2.79
CA GLY A 174 -42.13 4.13 3.00
C GLY A 174 -41.57 5.11 4.02
N ALA A 175 -40.33 4.92 4.50
CA ALA A 175 -39.65 5.86 5.37
C ALA A 175 -39.32 7.15 4.61
N GLY A 176 -39.39 8.29 5.29
CA GLY A 176 -38.97 9.57 4.73
C GLY A 176 -37.48 9.52 4.34
N LEU A 177 -37.19 9.85 3.07
CA LEU A 177 -35.81 9.72 2.56
C LEU A 177 -34.83 10.61 3.29
N SER A 178 -35.23 11.81 3.71
CA SER A 178 -34.38 12.74 4.45
C SER A 178 -33.94 12.19 5.81
N GLU A 179 -34.87 11.61 6.57
CA GLU A 179 -34.61 11.02 7.88
C GLU A 179 -33.71 9.80 7.77
N VAL A 180 -33.93 8.97 6.76
CA VAL A 180 -33.10 7.80 6.47
C VAL A 180 -31.67 8.21 6.15
N LEU A 181 -31.49 9.20 5.27
CA LEU A 181 -30.16 9.70 4.89
C LEU A 181 -29.40 10.28 6.10
N GLU A 182 -30.09 11.02 6.98
CA GLU A 182 -29.48 11.56 8.19
C GLU A 182 -29.07 10.46 9.17
N ALA A 183 -29.93 9.47 9.40
CA ALA A 183 -29.64 8.34 10.28
C ALA A 183 -28.44 7.52 9.74
N ILE A 184 -28.40 7.29 8.43
CA ILE A 184 -27.28 6.58 7.79
C ILE A 184 -26.00 7.42 7.83
N ALA A 185 -26.07 8.74 7.66
CA ALA A 185 -24.93 9.64 7.80
C ALA A 185 -24.30 9.54 9.19
N GLY A 186 -25.14 9.55 10.25
CA GLY A 186 -24.72 9.35 11.64
C GLY A 186 -24.01 8.00 11.83
N ASN A 187 -24.68 6.92 11.45
CA ASN A 187 -24.12 5.56 11.57
C ASN A 187 -22.80 5.39 10.79
N THR A 188 -22.72 5.97 9.59
CA THR A 188 -21.49 5.93 8.78
C THR A 188 -20.35 6.68 9.45
N ARG A 189 -20.63 7.83 10.07
CA ARG A 189 -19.66 8.60 10.86
C ARG A 189 -19.15 7.81 12.06
N ASP A 190 -20.02 7.10 12.76
CA ASP A 190 -19.65 6.26 13.90
C ASP A 190 -18.74 5.10 13.48
N ILE A 191 -19.07 4.42 12.37
CA ILE A 191 -18.21 3.38 11.80
C ILE A 191 -16.82 3.92 11.49
N MET A 192 -16.72 5.11 10.90
CA MET A 192 -15.45 5.75 10.60
C MET A 192 -14.68 6.16 11.85
N HIS A 193 -15.38 6.62 12.87
CA HIS A 193 -14.78 6.96 14.16
C HIS A 193 -14.15 5.72 14.80
N ILE A 194 -14.88 4.60 14.85
CA ILE A 194 -14.37 3.32 15.34
C ILE A 194 -13.15 2.85 14.57
N GLN A 195 -13.13 3.02 13.24
CA GLN A 195 -11.96 2.67 12.42
C GLN A 195 -10.74 3.54 12.77
N ARG A 196 -10.91 4.86 12.92
CA ARG A 196 -9.83 5.77 13.32
C ARG A 196 -9.30 5.44 14.72
N GLU A 197 -10.18 5.15 15.66
CA GLU A 197 -9.81 4.74 17.01
C GLU A 197 -9.01 3.43 17.00
N ARG A 198 -9.44 2.44 16.21
CA ARG A 198 -8.69 1.20 16.02
C ARG A 198 -7.27 1.47 15.51
N VAL A 199 -7.11 2.27 14.46
CA VAL A 199 -5.80 2.64 13.91
C VAL A 199 -4.95 3.33 14.98
N SER A 200 -5.51 4.28 15.72
CA SER A 200 -4.81 4.99 16.79
C SER A 200 -4.31 4.04 17.89
N ARG A 201 -5.16 3.11 18.36
CA ARG A 201 -4.78 2.13 19.38
C ARG A 201 -3.71 1.15 18.92
N THR A 202 -3.69 0.79 17.64
CA THR A 202 -2.72 -0.15 17.08
C THR A 202 -1.41 0.52 16.63
N THR A 203 -1.38 1.85 16.52
CA THR A 203 -0.22 2.60 16.03
C THR A 203 1.05 2.30 16.84
N MET A 204 0.95 2.20 18.15
CA MET A 204 2.08 1.89 19.02
C MET A 204 2.69 0.51 18.70
N HIS A 205 1.87 -0.51 18.51
CA HIS A 205 2.33 -1.87 18.17
C HIS A 205 2.95 -1.92 16.77
N VAL A 206 2.36 -1.21 15.82
CA VAL A 206 2.88 -1.12 14.45
C VAL A 206 4.21 -0.37 14.42
N SER A 207 4.33 0.73 15.18
CA SER A 207 5.59 1.48 15.30
C SER A 207 6.70 0.61 15.90
N PHE A 208 6.40 -0.17 16.93
CA PHE A 208 7.35 -1.11 17.52
C PHE A 208 7.81 -2.19 16.52
N LEU A 209 6.87 -2.73 15.73
CA LEU A 209 7.18 -3.67 14.65
C LEU A 209 8.15 -3.07 13.62
N TYR A 210 7.93 -1.83 13.20
CA TYR A 210 8.79 -1.15 12.25
C TYR A 210 10.18 -0.84 12.84
N ILE A 211 10.26 -0.31 14.04
CA ILE A 211 11.55 -0.03 14.70
C ILE A 211 12.36 -1.30 14.84
N THR A 212 11.73 -2.38 15.26
CA THR A 212 12.41 -3.68 15.44
C THR A 212 12.91 -4.24 14.11
N SER A 213 12.05 -4.29 13.09
CA SER A 213 12.38 -4.95 11.82
C SER A 213 13.31 -4.14 10.92
N ILE A 214 13.25 -2.80 10.97
CA ILE A 214 14.01 -1.91 10.07
C ILE A 214 15.29 -1.43 10.72
N LEU A 215 15.31 -1.24 12.04
CA LEU A 215 16.44 -0.67 12.76
C LEU A 215 17.17 -1.69 13.61
N LEU A 216 16.48 -2.30 14.58
CA LEU A 216 17.12 -3.13 15.62
C LEU A 216 17.73 -4.41 15.05
N VAL A 217 16.93 -5.20 14.33
CA VAL A 217 17.35 -6.50 13.80
C VAL A 217 18.45 -6.35 12.74
N PRO A 218 18.34 -5.47 11.73
CA PRO A 218 19.41 -5.25 10.77
C PRO A 218 20.72 -4.81 11.40
N PHE A 219 20.65 -3.90 12.38
CA PHE A 219 21.82 -3.42 13.10
C PHE A 219 22.54 -4.57 13.83
N ILE A 220 21.78 -5.39 14.58
CA ILE A 220 22.33 -6.53 15.30
C ILE A 220 22.96 -7.53 14.32
N PHE A 221 22.32 -7.81 13.19
CA PHE A 221 22.85 -8.74 12.20
C PHE A 221 24.14 -8.22 11.56
N GLY A 222 24.19 -6.95 11.19
CA GLY A 222 25.39 -6.32 10.66
C GLY A 222 26.55 -6.37 11.65
N PHE A 223 26.28 -6.05 12.91
CA PHE A 223 27.25 -6.12 13.98
C PHE A 223 27.75 -7.56 14.25
N THR A 224 26.82 -8.51 14.26
CA THR A 224 27.13 -9.94 14.44
C THR A 224 28.09 -10.45 13.36
N ILE A 225 27.87 -10.08 12.10
CA ILE A 225 28.75 -10.45 10.99
C ILE A 225 30.16 -9.87 11.18
N ALA A 226 30.29 -8.64 11.66
CA ALA A 226 31.60 -8.04 11.95
C ALA A 226 32.36 -8.89 13.00
N ILE A 227 31.68 -9.34 14.05
CA ILE A 227 32.27 -10.21 15.08
C ILE A 227 32.68 -11.56 14.49
N ILE A 228 31.78 -12.21 13.73
CA ILE A 228 32.06 -13.53 13.12
C ILE A 228 33.29 -13.44 12.20
N LYS A 229 33.40 -12.40 11.38
CA LYS A 229 34.57 -12.18 10.49
C LYS A 229 35.86 -11.94 11.27
N PHE A 230 35.78 -11.22 12.37
CA PHE A 230 36.95 -11.01 13.23
C PHE A 230 37.44 -12.31 13.84
N ILE A 231 36.54 -13.13 14.39
CA ILE A 231 36.89 -14.43 14.98
C ILE A 231 37.47 -15.37 13.89
N SER A 232 36.86 -15.40 12.70
CA SER A 232 37.34 -16.26 11.61
C SER A 232 38.73 -15.84 11.11
N THR A 233 39.04 -14.55 11.08
CA THR A 233 40.36 -14.02 10.71
C THR A 233 41.40 -14.35 11.78
N GLY A 234 41.05 -14.23 13.06
CA GLY A 234 41.91 -14.60 14.19
C GLY A 234 42.23 -16.11 14.21
N MET A 235 41.24 -16.97 13.94
CA MET A 235 41.44 -18.42 13.85
C MET A 235 42.34 -18.82 12.66
N ALA A 236 42.15 -18.14 11.50
CA ALA A 236 43.02 -18.37 10.35
C ALA A 236 44.48 -17.95 10.62
N ALA A 237 44.70 -16.83 11.32
CA ALA A 237 46.01 -16.39 11.74
C ALA A 237 46.68 -17.34 12.75
N ALA A 238 45.92 -18.05 13.55
CA ALA A 238 46.37 -19.06 14.48
C ALA A 238 46.60 -20.46 13.85
N ASN A 239 46.55 -20.60 12.53
CA ASN A 239 46.60 -21.88 11.80
C ASN A 239 45.55 -22.92 12.24
N MET A 240 44.51 -22.51 12.93
CA MET A 240 43.37 -23.35 13.25
C MET A 240 42.44 -23.37 12.02
N GLN A 241 42.44 -24.50 11.28
CA GLN A 241 41.51 -24.73 10.19
C GLN A 241 40.07 -24.75 10.71
N GLY A 242 39.46 -23.59 10.84
CA GLY A 242 38.01 -23.45 11.00
C GLY A 242 37.31 -23.75 9.67
N ASN A 243 36.32 -24.63 9.72
CA ASN A 243 35.52 -25.04 8.58
C ASN A 243 35.04 -23.81 7.81
N SER A 244 35.35 -23.72 6.53
CA SER A 244 34.98 -22.59 5.61
C SER A 244 33.46 -22.38 5.38
N SER A 245 32.64 -23.08 6.18
CA SER A 245 31.16 -22.96 6.17
C SER A 245 30.65 -21.59 6.63
N LEU A 246 31.49 -20.76 7.26
CA LEU A 246 31.09 -19.42 7.74
C LEU A 246 30.92 -18.39 6.60
N GLY A 247 31.44 -18.67 5.40
CA GLY A 247 31.36 -17.75 4.26
C GLY A 247 29.94 -17.52 3.72
N ASN A 248 29.00 -18.42 3.99
CA ASN A 248 27.62 -18.31 3.50
C ASN A 248 26.64 -17.74 4.56
N PHE A 249 27.13 -17.44 5.76
CA PHE A 249 26.29 -16.96 6.84
C PHE A 249 25.72 -15.55 6.57
N ASP A 250 26.48 -14.71 5.84
CA ASP A 250 26.06 -13.38 5.41
C ASP A 250 24.80 -13.46 4.56
N ILE A 251 24.75 -14.41 3.63
CA ILE A 251 23.60 -14.61 2.70
C ILE A 251 22.37 -14.97 3.51
N LEU A 252 22.51 -15.92 4.42
CA LEU A 252 21.41 -16.42 5.21
C LEU A 252 20.81 -15.31 6.08
N LEU A 253 21.64 -14.47 6.71
CA LEU A 253 21.16 -13.34 7.49
C LEU A 253 20.47 -12.26 6.65
N ILE A 254 21.01 -11.93 5.47
CA ILE A 254 20.40 -10.97 4.57
C ILE A 254 19.05 -11.49 4.06
N MET A 255 18.96 -12.76 3.65
CA MET A 255 17.69 -13.37 3.21
C MET A 255 16.66 -13.38 4.34
N PHE A 256 17.07 -13.76 5.55
CA PHE A 256 16.22 -13.79 6.73
C PHE A 256 15.72 -12.37 7.09
N GLN A 257 16.59 -11.38 7.03
CA GLN A 257 16.24 -9.96 7.25
C GLN A 257 15.20 -9.48 6.25
N MET A 258 15.35 -9.80 4.97
CA MET A 258 14.37 -9.42 3.94
C MET A 258 13.01 -10.04 4.21
N LEU A 259 13.00 -11.31 4.58
CA LEU A 259 11.77 -12.01 4.95
C LEU A 259 11.13 -11.35 6.16
N LEU A 260 11.88 -11.00 7.18
CA LEU A 260 11.40 -10.32 8.39
C LEU A 260 10.80 -8.93 8.05
N VAL A 261 11.50 -8.11 7.27
CA VAL A 261 11.01 -6.77 6.89
C VAL A 261 9.71 -6.88 6.09
N THR A 262 9.65 -7.82 5.14
CA THR A 262 8.46 -8.03 4.31
C THR A 262 7.28 -8.51 5.16
N LEU A 263 7.52 -9.49 6.04
CA LEU A 263 6.49 -10.05 6.91
C LEU A 263 5.97 -9.02 7.92
N SER A 264 6.88 -8.25 8.53
CA SER A 264 6.54 -7.17 9.47
C SER A 264 5.71 -6.08 8.79
N ASN A 265 6.02 -5.74 7.54
CA ASN A 265 5.27 -4.75 6.79
C ASN A 265 3.84 -5.25 6.47
N ILE A 266 3.70 -6.49 6.02
CA ILE A 266 2.39 -7.11 5.79
C ILE A 266 1.59 -7.18 7.10
N ALA A 267 2.21 -7.62 8.19
CA ALA A 267 1.58 -7.72 9.52
C ALA A 267 1.11 -6.34 10.00
N ALA A 268 1.93 -5.29 9.84
CA ALA A 268 1.58 -3.92 10.19
C ALA A 268 0.31 -3.44 9.46
N GLY A 269 0.18 -3.75 8.17
CA GLY A 269 -1.02 -3.42 7.38
C GLY A 269 -2.27 -4.15 7.86
N VAL A 270 -2.15 -5.43 8.16
CA VAL A 270 -3.26 -6.23 8.65
C VAL A 270 -3.70 -5.78 10.05
N ILE A 271 -2.75 -5.47 10.94
CA ILE A 271 -3.04 -5.00 12.30
C ILE A 271 -3.72 -3.62 12.29
N SER A 272 -3.21 -2.67 11.52
CA SER A 272 -3.72 -1.29 11.50
C SER A 272 -5.03 -1.16 10.71
N GLU A 273 -5.06 -1.59 9.47
CA GLU A 273 -6.17 -1.33 8.55
C GLU A 273 -6.98 -2.58 8.19
N GLY A 274 -6.56 -3.77 8.63
CA GLY A 274 -7.17 -5.05 8.22
C GLY A 274 -6.90 -5.41 6.75
N LYS A 275 -5.97 -4.71 6.09
CA LYS A 275 -5.60 -4.89 4.67
C LYS A 275 -4.09 -4.72 4.50
N TYR A 276 -3.49 -5.50 3.60
CA TYR A 276 -2.07 -5.43 3.27
C TYR A 276 -1.78 -4.55 2.04
N ASP A 277 -2.81 -4.17 1.28
CA ASP A 277 -2.66 -3.57 -0.04
C ASP A 277 -1.83 -2.28 -0.06
N LYS A 278 -2.05 -1.41 0.94
CA LYS A 278 -1.30 -0.14 1.04
C LYS A 278 0.15 -0.34 1.42
N GLN A 279 0.44 -1.40 2.16
CA GLN A 279 1.78 -1.65 2.69
C GLN A 279 2.75 -2.16 1.62
N LEU A 280 2.26 -2.75 0.54
CA LEU A 280 3.09 -3.23 -0.56
C LEU A 280 3.97 -2.14 -1.18
N VAL A 281 3.51 -0.89 -1.17
CA VAL A 281 4.29 0.27 -1.67
C VAL A 281 5.48 0.58 -0.78
N TYR A 282 5.38 0.33 0.53
CA TYR A 282 6.44 0.67 1.48
C TYR A 282 7.53 -0.40 1.56
N ILE A 283 7.28 -1.64 1.09
CA ILE A 283 8.23 -2.76 1.14
C ILE A 283 9.60 -2.37 0.55
N PRO A 284 9.71 -1.83 -0.70
CA PRO A 284 11.00 -1.50 -1.27
C PRO A 284 11.76 -0.47 -0.44
N PHE A 285 11.07 0.54 0.04
CA PHE A 285 11.68 1.61 0.83
C PHE A 285 12.20 1.09 2.18
N MET A 286 11.42 0.24 2.84
CA MET A 286 11.81 -0.36 4.12
C MET A 286 12.97 -1.34 3.99
N ILE A 287 13.01 -2.13 2.91
CA ILE A 287 14.14 -3.02 2.62
C ILE A 287 15.42 -2.20 2.40
N PHE A 288 15.35 -1.08 1.67
CA PHE A 288 16.51 -0.20 1.48
C PHE A 288 17.05 0.37 2.79
N ILE A 289 16.17 0.86 3.65
CA ILE A 289 16.59 1.39 4.96
C ILE A 289 17.20 0.27 5.80
N ALA A 290 16.58 -0.90 5.85
CA ALA A 290 17.07 -2.04 6.63
C ALA A 290 18.46 -2.51 6.15
N LEU A 291 18.71 -2.52 4.83
CA LEU A 291 20.02 -2.83 4.28
C LEU A 291 21.07 -1.75 4.61
N ALA A 292 20.69 -0.48 4.58
CA ALA A 292 21.57 0.61 4.99
C ALA A 292 21.96 0.51 6.47
N VAL A 293 21.00 0.17 7.34
CA VAL A 293 21.23 -0.04 8.77
C VAL A 293 22.11 -1.26 9.02
N TYR A 294 21.91 -2.36 8.27
CA TYR A 294 22.77 -3.54 8.31
C TYR A 294 24.23 -3.19 7.97
N GLN A 295 24.46 -2.41 6.90
CA GLN A 295 25.80 -1.96 6.52
C GLN A 295 26.40 -1.03 7.58
N GLY A 296 25.59 -0.16 8.19
CA GLY A 296 26.01 0.68 9.32
C GLY A 296 26.46 -0.14 10.52
N GLY A 297 25.71 -1.17 10.90
CA GLY A 297 26.05 -2.09 11.97
C GLY A 297 27.36 -2.83 11.71
N TRP A 298 27.56 -3.31 10.48
CA TRP A 298 28.81 -3.96 10.05
C TRP A 298 30.01 -3.00 10.12
N PHE A 299 29.85 -1.77 9.60
CA PHE A 299 30.91 -0.75 9.61
C PHE A 299 31.33 -0.35 11.05
N LEU A 300 30.36 -0.12 11.92
CA LEU A 300 30.63 0.18 13.32
C LEU A 300 31.31 -0.97 14.04
N GLY A 301 30.86 -2.20 13.83
CA GLY A 301 31.48 -3.40 14.38
C GLY A 301 32.94 -3.55 13.96
N GLN A 302 33.26 -3.37 12.68
CA GLN A 302 34.65 -3.39 12.21
C GLN A 302 35.54 -2.31 12.82
N ASN A 303 35.02 -1.08 12.94
CA ASN A 303 35.80 0.02 13.51
C ASN A 303 36.06 -0.15 15.00
N MET A 304 35.08 -0.65 15.76
CA MET A 304 35.28 -0.97 17.18
C MET A 304 36.35 -2.05 17.39
N ILE A 305 36.33 -3.07 16.56
CA ILE A 305 37.29 -4.18 16.64
C ILE A 305 38.71 -3.69 16.29
N LYS A 306 38.87 -2.85 15.25
CA LYS A 306 40.17 -2.26 14.88
C LYS A 306 40.70 -1.30 15.94
N ALA A 307 39.86 -0.67 16.71
CA ALA A 307 40.26 0.24 17.78
C ALA A 307 40.66 -0.47 19.08
N SER A 308 40.26 -1.76 19.24
CA SER A 308 40.53 -2.59 20.43
C SER A 308 41.74 -3.52 20.26
N GLY A 309 42.29 -3.67 19.07
CA GLY A 309 43.48 -4.51 18.78
C GLY A 309 44.64 -3.71 18.26
#